data_b7fb6d8c2054e6f045b51ed5aa7883e5
#
_entry.id   b7fb6d8c2054e6f045b51ed5aa7883e5
#
_cell.length_a   1.000
_cell.length_b   1.000
_cell.length_c   1.000
_cell.angle_alpha   90.00
_cell.angle_beta   90.00
_cell.angle_gamma   90.00
#
_symmetry.space_group_name_H-M   'P 1'
#
loop_
_entity.id
_entity.type
_entity.pdbx_description
1 polymer ?
#
loop_
_entity_poly.entity_id
_entity_poly.type
_entity_poly.pdbx_seq_one_letter_code
_entity_poly.pdbx_strand_id
1 'polypeptide(L)'
;VLHRYGVVSLAEYRSETREGKTFGFTSTPAEPMFGYRGKWGVKVYRPLSEVRFVYGGHTGDNYCFGLEQLPSKGDLLFLTGGEKDVMTLAAHGFQAICFNSETSVIPAKTVRKLVYRFKHIVLLYDTDKTGLECSEKHRVQLSEYGVKRLVLPLPGTKSEKDVTDYFKAG
;
A
#
# COMPACT_ATOMS: atom_id res chain seq x y z
N VAL A 1 -11.05 10.09 4.89
CA VAL A 1 -9.94 9.11 4.73
C VAL A 1 -8.74 9.77 4.08
N LEU A 2 -8.83 10.31 2.86
CA LEU A 2 -7.69 10.81 2.08
C LEU A 2 -6.79 11.78 2.87
N HIS A 3 -7.37 12.83 3.45
CA HIS A 3 -6.63 13.82 4.24
C HIS A 3 -5.87 13.18 5.43
N ARG A 4 -6.54 12.25 6.17
CA ARG A 4 -5.93 11.52 7.30
C ARG A 4 -4.70 10.72 6.87
N TYR A 5 -4.68 10.22 5.63
CA TYR A 5 -3.60 9.42 5.07
C TYR A 5 -2.58 10.23 4.27
N GLY A 6 -2.63 11.57 4.37
CA GLY A 6 -1.68 12.46 3.70
C GLY A 6 -1.78 12.44 2.17
N VAL A 7 -2.93 12.07 1.63
CA VAL A 7 -3.16 12.06 0.18
C VAL A 7 -3.49 13.46 -0.28
N VAL A 8 -2.77 13.93 -1.28
CA VAL A 8 -2.94 15.26 -1.89
C VAL A 8 -3.04 15.15 -3.40
N SER A 9 -3.81 16.05 -4.02
CA SER A 9 -3.73 16.28 -5.46
C SER A 9 -2.48 17.11 -5.75
N LEU A 10 -1.73 16.73 -6.77
CA LEU A 10 -0.51 17.42 -7.18
C LEU A 10 -0.74 18.12 -8.51
N ALA A 11 -0.47 19.43 -8.54
CA ALA A 11 -0.46 20.19 -9.79
C ALA A 11 0.80 19.88 -10.61
N GLU A 12 1.93 19.74 -9.94
CA GLU A 12 3.22 19.49 -10.56
C GLU A 12 4.10 18.60 -9.64
N TYR A 13 4.96 17.80 -10.26
CA TYR A 13 6.04 17.07 -9.62
C TYR A 13 7.34 17.30 -10.38
N ARG A 14 8.40 17.69 -9.69
CA ARG A 14 9.75 17.83 -10.25
C ARG A 14 10.74 17.05 -9.40
N SER A 15 11.69 16.42 -10.03
CA SER A 15 12.74 15.66 -9.38
C SER A 15 14.00 15.63 -10.26
N GLU A 16 15.06 15.07 -9.71
CA GLU A 16 16.34 14.89 -10.37
C GLU A 16 16.76 13.43 -10.28
N THR A 17 17.32 12.90 -11.36
CA THR A 17 17.90 11.55 -11.36
C THR A 17 19.22 11.54 -10.59
N ARG A 18 19.74 10.37 -10.25
CA ARG A 18 21.06 10.21 -9.62
C ARG A 18 22.20 10.77 -10.49
N GLU A 19 21.97 10.92 -11.79
CA GLU A 19 22.92 11.44 -12.78
C GLU A 19 22.78 12.96 -12.97
N GLY A 20 21.95 13.64 -12.16
CA GLY A 20 21.75 15.10 -12.24
C GLY A 20 20.76 15.56 -13.32
N LYS A 21 20.06 14.65 -14.00
CA LYS A 21 19.07 15.01 -15.00
C LYS A 21 17.74 15.34 -14.34
N THR A 22 17.25 16.56 -14.55
CA THR A 22 15.93 16.99 -14.08
C THR A 22 14.81 16.37 -14.93
N PHE A 23 13.73 15.98 -14.29
CA PHE A 23 12.49 15.56 -14.95
C PHE A 23 11.28 16.03 -14.14
N GLY A 24 10.13 16.09 -14.78
CA GLY A 24 8.91 16.51 -14.10
C GLY A 24 7.65 16.10 -14.87
N PHE A 25 6.54 16.22 -14.17
CA PHE A 25 5.21 15.95 -14.69
C PHE A 25 4.27 17.05 -14.23
N THR A 26 3.35 17.45 -15.09
CA THR A 26 2.26 18.38 -14.79
C THR A 26 0.94 17.63 -14.82
N SER A 27 0.13 17.81 -13.80
CA SER A 27 -1.20 17.20 -13.73
C SER A 27 -2.15 17.91 -14.71
N THR A 28 -2.98 17.14 -15.38
CA THR A 28 -4.07 17.62 -16.22
C THR A 28 -5.35 16.84 -15.89
N PRO A 29 -6.53 17.28 -16.32
CA PRO A 29 -7.75 16.48 -16.18
C PRO A 29 -7.66 15.09 -16.82
N ALA A 30 -6.88 14.96 -17.91
CA ALA A 30 -6.64 13.68 -18.59
C ALA A 30 -5.57 12.82 -17.91
N GLU A 31 -4.63 13.44 -17.20
CA GLU A 31 -3.55 12.76 -16.47
C GLU A 31 -3.44 13.31 -15.03
N PRO A 32 -4.38 12.97 -14.15
CA PRO A 32 -4.35 13.42 -12.77
C PRO A 32 -3.19 12.78 -12.00
N MET A 33 -2.66 13.54 -11.02
CA MET A 33 -1.60 13.06 -10.13
C MET A 33 -2.01 13.19 -8.67
N PHE A 34 -1.68 12.16 -7.89
CA PHE A 34 -1.89 12.13 -6.44
C PHE A 34 -0.59 11.83 -5.72
N GLY A 35 -0.33 12.54 -4.62
CA GLY A 35 0.82 12.29 -3.76
C GLY A 35 0.40 11.59 -2.48
N TYR A 36 1.02 10.46 -2.18
CA TYR A 36 0.98 9.83 -0.87
C TYR A 36 2.17 10.36 -0.07
N ARG A 37 1.90 11.20 0.93
CA ARG A 37 2.93 11.88 1.72
C ARG A 37 3.16 11.15 3.03
N GLY A 38 4.43 10.97 3.40
CA GLY A 38 4.83 10.40 4.67
C GLY A 38 6.21 10.91 5.09
N LYS A 39 6.70 10.51 6.26
CA LYS A 39 8.04 10.87 6.77
C LYS A 39 9.17 10.39 5.88
N TRP A 40 8.91 9.39 5.06
CA TRP A 40 9.84 8.80 4.07
C TRP A 40 9.90 9.58 2.75
N GLY A 41 9.04 10.59 2.56
CA GLY A 41 8.97 11.39 1.33
C GLY A 41 7.57 11.36 0.69
N VAL A 42 7.52 11.29 -0.63
CA VAL A 42 6.29 11.23 -1.40
C VAL A 42 6.34 10.11 -2.45
N LYS A 43 5.28 9.29 -2.50
CA LYS A 43 5.01 8.39 -3.62
C LYS A 43 3.95 9.04 -4.49
N VAL A 44 4.28 9.34 -5.74
CA VAL A 44 3.37 9.97 -6.70
C VAL A 44 2.69 8.90 -7.51
N TYR A 45 1.37 8.93 -7.52
CA TYR A 45 0.51 8.03 -8.29
C TYR A 45 -0.11 8.75 -9.48
N ARG A 46 0.11 8.19 -10.66
CA ARG A 46 -0.39 8.68 -11.96
C ARG A 46 -1.27 7.58 -12.59
N PRO A 47 -2.56 7.51 -12.25
CA PRO A 47 -3.42 6.36 -12.57
C PRO A 47 -3.57 6.06 -14.05
N LEU A 48 -3.51 7.09 -14.91
CA LEU A 48 -3.75 7.00 -16.35
C LEU A 48 -2.46 7.04 -17.19
N SER A 49 -1.29 7.14 -16.55
CA SER A 49 0.00 7.18 -17.23
C SER A 49 0.63 5.79 -17.32
N GLU A 50 1.48 5.57 -18.31
CA GLU A 50 2.26 4.35 -18.47
C GLU A 50 3.15 4.11 -17.25
N VAL A 51 3.92 5.13 -16.83
CA VAL A 51 4.67 5.11 -15.58
C VAL A 51 3.76 5.57 -14.45
N ARG A 52 3.12 4.61 -13.78
CA ARG A 52 2.08 4.88 -12.77
C ARG A 52 2.62 5.40 -11.44
N PHE A 53 3.85 5.08 -11.08
CA PHE A 53 4.45 5.47 -9.80
C PHE A 53 5.82 6.10 -9.99
N VAL A 54 6.04 7.23 -9.32
CA VAL A 54 7.35 7.85 -9.15
C VAL A 54 7.56 8.24 -7.69
N TYR A 55 8.80 8.39 -7.28
CA TYR A 55 9.15 8.54 -5.87
C TYR A 55 10.03 9.76 -5.65
N GLY A 56 9.75 10.51 -4.58
CA GLY A 56 10.58 11.60 -4.09
C GLY A 56 10.95 11.38 -2.62
N GLY A 57 12.21 11.61 -2.28
CA GLY A 57 12.74 11.35 -0.95
C GLY A 57 13.31 9.94 -0.77
N HIS A 58 13.39 9.48 0.49
CA HIS A 58 13.98 8.18 0.85
C HIS A 58 12.87 7.15 1.06
N THR A 59 12.33 6.63 -0.04
CA THR A 59 11.21 5.65 -0.03
C THR A 59 11.65 4.18 0.10
N GLY A 60 12.93 3.90 0.40
CA GLY A 60 13.48 2.55 0.48
C GLY A 60 12.79 1.63 1.50
N ASP A 61 13.57 0.83 2.23
CA ASP A 61 13.09 -0.23 3.15
C ASP A 61 12.17 0.26 4.29
N ASN A 62 12.06 1.56 4.50
CA ASN A 62 11.22 2.16 5.54
C ASN A 62 9.82 2.56 5.06
N TYR A 63 9.49 2.34 3.78
CA TYR A 63 8.16 2.66 3.28
C TYR A 63 7.11 1.76 3.94
N CYS A 64 6.20 2.38 4.67
CA CYS A 64 5.04 1.70 5.24
C CYS A 64 3.88 2.71 5.32
N PHE A 65 2.95 2.60 4.39
CA PHE A 65 1.79 3.46 4.34
C PHE A 65 0.72 2.99 5.34
N GLY A 66 0.09 3.92 6.03
CA GLY A 66 -0.92 3.64 7.03
C GLY A 66 -0.39 3.39 8.45
N LEU A 67 0.93 3.22 8.63
CA LEU A 67 1.52 2.89 9.94
C LEU A 67 1.28 3.98 11.00
N GLU A 68 1.31 5.25 10.60
CA GLU A 68 1.12 6.40 11.50
C GLU A 68 -0.35 6.59 11.91
N GLN A 69 -1.29 6.03 11.15
CA GLN A 69 -2.72 6.09 11.38
C GLN A 69 -3.24 4.97 12.30
N LEU A 70 -2.38 3.97 12.60
CA LEU A 70 -2.77 2.85 13.45
C LEU A 70 -2.92 3.26 14.92
N PRO A 71 -3.92 2.73 15.64
CA PRO A 71 -4.01 2.87 17.08
C PRO A 71 -2.85 2.18 17.80
N SER A 72 -2.60 2.51 19.06
CA SER A 72 -1.55 1.86 19.87
C SER A 72 -1.78 0.37 20.05
N LYS A 73 -3.04 -0.09 20.10
CA LYS A 73 -3.48 -1.49 20.18
C LYS A 73 -4.73 -1.70 19.34
N GLY A 74 -4.96 -2.95 18.90
CA GLY A 74 -6.15 -3.35 18.16
C GLY A 74 -6.29 -4.87 18.08
N ASP A 75 -7.45 -5.34 17.61
CA ASP A 75 -7.70 -6.78 17.47
C ASP A 75 -7.18 -7.30 16.13
N LEU A 76 -7.41 -6.57 15.05
CA LEU A 76 -7.13 -7.02 13.69
C LEU A 76 -6.38 -5.95 12.90
N LEU A 77 -5.33 -6.38 12.20
CA LEU A 77 -4.57 -5.56 11.25
C LEU A 77 -4.47 -6.30 9.91
N PHE A 78 -4.80 -5.63 8.81
CA PHE A 78 -4.54 -6.12 7.48
C PHE A 78 -3.21 -5.57 6.92
N LEU A 79 -2.44 -6.45 6.27
CA LEU A 79 -1.31 -6.10 5.40
C LEU A 79 -1.78 -6.26 3.96
N THR A 80 -1.87 -5.16 3.22
CA THR A 80 -2.41 -5.14 1.85
C THR A 80 -1.34 -4.92 0.79
N GLY A 81 -1.71 -5.06 -0.48
CA GLY A 81 -0.82 -4.86 -1.61
C GLY A 81 -0.55 -3.41 -1.97
N GLY A 82 -1.46 -2.48 -1.61
CA GLY A 82 -1.36 -1.09 -2.03
C GLY A 82 -2.09 -0.08 -1.16
N GLU A 83 -1.77 1.20 -1.39
CA GLU A 83 -2.30 2.34 -0.63
C GLU A 83 -3.83 2.49 -0.78
N LYS A 84 -4.34 2.19 -1.97
CA LYS A 84 -5.78 2.25 -2.27
C LYS A 84 -6.55 1.32 -1.34
N ASP A 85 -6.06 0.09 -1.16
CA ASP A 85 -6.72 -0.92 -0.31
C ASP A 85 -6.65 -0.58 1.17
N VAL A 86 -5.52 -0.01 1.62
CA VAL A 86 -5.41 0.54 2.98
C VAL A 86 -6.50 1.57 3.24
N MET A 87 -6.70 2.51 2.33
CA MET A 87 -7.71 3.56 2.48
C MET A 87 -9.14 3.04 2.35
N THR A 88 -9.36 2.05 1.49
CA THR A 88 -10.66 1.38 1.36
C THR A 88 -11.02 0.66 2.66
N LEU A 89 -10.13 -0.15 3.21
CA LEU A 89 -10.32 -0.81 4.50
C LEU A 89 -10.56 0.19 5.63
N ALA A 90 -9.81 1.29 5.66
CA ALA A 90 -10.00 2.35 6.65
C ALA A 90 -11.37 3.04 6.53
N ALA A 91 -11.90 3.21 5.31
CA ALA A 91 -13.24 3.74 5.09
C ALA A 91 -14.33 2.82 5.64
N HIS A 92 -14.07 1.51 5.69
CA HIS A 92 -14.95 0.49 6.26
C HIS A 92 -14.64 0.15 7.74
N GLY A 93 -13.81 0.97 8.42
CA GLY A 93 -13.53 0.81 9.85
C GLY A 93 -12.42 -0.19 10.21
N PHE A 94 -11.74 -0.76 9.23
CA PHE A 94 -10.63 -1.70 9.46
C PHE A 94 -9.28 -0.98 9.58
N GLN A 95 -8.36 -1.59 10.31
CA GLN A 95 -6.97 -1.16 10.39
C GLN A 95 -6.15 -1.87 9.30
N ALA A 96 -5.41 -1.10 8.52
CA ALA A 96 -4.59 -1.65 7.45
C ALA A 96 -3.31 -0.84 7.23
N ILE A 97 -2.29 -1.50 6.72
CA ILE A 97 -1.06 -0.91 6.20
C ILE A 97 -0.64 -1.61 4.92
N CYS A 98 0.20 -0.96 4.13
CA CYS A 98 0.93 -1.63 3.06
C CYS A 98 2.40 -1.21 3.03
N PHE A 99 3.23 -2.07 2.46
CA PHE A 99 4.60 -1.75 2.06
C PHE A 99 4.61 -1.22 0.62
N ASN A 100 5.79 -0.98 0.05
CA ASN A 100 5.89 -0.31 -1.24
C ASN A 100 5.15 -1.03 -2.40
N SER A 101 5.15 -2.36 -2.36
CA SER A 101 4.38 -3.23 -3.27
C SER A 101 4.23 -4.62 -2.64
N GLU A 102 3.39 -5.47 -3.22
CA GLU A 102 3.24 -6.88 -2.81
C GLU A 102 4.55 -7.67 -2.93
N THR A 103 5.44 -7.29 -3.85
CA THR A 103 6.74 -7.93 -4.06
C THR A 103 7.83 -7.43 -3.13
N SER A 104 7.56 -6.36 -2.36
CA SER A 104 8.55 -5.76 -1.45
C SER A 104 8.81 -6.68 -0.26
N VAL A 105 10.06 -6.68 0.19
CA VAL A 105 10.42 -7.37 1.45
C VAL A 105 9.67 -6.73 2.62
N ILE A 106 9.03 -7.55 3.43
CA ILE A 106 8.41 -7.11 4.68
C ILE A 106 9.47 -7.12 5.79
N PRO A 107 9.81 -5.94 6.38
CA PRO A 107 10.84 -5.88 7.42
C PRO A 107 10.38 -6.58 8.70
N ALA A 108 11.06 -7.65 9.10
CA ALA A 108 10.75 -8.41 10.32
C ALA A 108 10.68 -7.52 11.58
N LYS A 109 11.55 -6.49 11.66
CA LYS A 109 11.52 -5.51 12.76
C LYS A 109 10.18 -4.78 12.87
N THR A 110 9.53 -4.47 11.73
CA THR A 110 8.22 -3.82 11.71
C THR A 110 7.14 -4.80 12.17
N VAL A 111 7.14 -6.02 11.63
CA VAL A 111 6.15 -7.05 12.02
C VAL A 111 6.26 -7.38 13.52
N ARG A 112 7.47 -7.53 14.04
CA ARG A 112 7.71 -7.78 15.48
C ARG A 112 7.06 -6.70 16.36
N LYS A 113 7.11 -5.43 15.97
CA LYS A 113 6.42 -4.34 16.69
C LYS A 113 4.90 -4.43 16.58
N LEU A 114 4.39 -4.88 15.42
CA LEU A 114 2.95 -4.96 15.16
C LEU A 114 2.28 -6.10 15.93
N VAL A 115 2.95 -7.25 16.12
CA VAL A 115 2.40 -8.37 16.91
C VAL A 115 2.21 -8.06 18.39
N TYR A 116 2.91 -7.06 18.93
CA TYR A 116 2.65 -6.55 20.28
C TYR A 116 1.47 -5.57 20.35
N ARG A 117 1.02 -5.06 19.18
CA ARG A 117 -0.07 -4.07 19.09
C ARG A 117 -1.39 -4.70 18.67
N PHE A 118 -1.36 -5.76 17.85
CA PHE A 118 -2.53 -6.39 17.27
C PHE A 118 -2.58 -7.87 17.60
N LYS A 119 -3.78 -8.36 17.98
CA LYS A 119 -3.99 -9.79 18.30
C LYS A 119 -3.88 -10.66 17.04
N HIS A 120 -4.35 -10.14 15.91
CA HIS A 120 -4.36 -10.83 14.63
C HIS A 120 -3.79 -9.94 13.54
N ILE A 121 -2.86 -10.48 12.75
CA ILE A 121 -2.33 -9.85 11.54
C ILE A 121 -2.65 -10.76 10.37
N VAL A 122 -3.24 -10.18 9.32
CA VAL A 122 -3.72 -10.93 8.15
C VAL A 122 -3.19 -10.30 6.87
N LEU A 123 -2.53 -11.09 6.04
CA LEU A 123 -2.18 -10.74 4.67
C LEU A 123 -3.44 -10.77 3.80
N LEU A 124 -3.70 -9.68 3.10
CA LEU A 124 -4.84 -9.50 2.22
C LEU A 124 -4.38 -8.80 0.94
N TYR A 125 -3.85 -9.59 0.00
CA TYR A 125 -3.31 -9.14 -1.28
C TYR A 125 -4.29 -9.38 -2.41
N ASP A 126 -3.95 -8.87 -3.60
CA ASP A 126 -4.72 -9.11 -4.81
C ASP A 126 -4.89 -10.61 -5.05
N THR A 127 -5.99 -10.99 -5.71
CA THR A 127 -6.28 -12.38 -6.06
C THR A 127 -5.73 -12.78 -7.43
N ASP A 128 -4.98 -11.90 -8.10
CA ASP A 128 -4.23 -12.27 -9.30
C ASP A 128 -3.01 -13.15 -8.96
N LYS A 129 -2.38 -13.71 -9.99
CA LYS A 129 -1.25 -14.62 -9.82
C LYS A 129 -0.15 -14.06 -8.94
N THR A 130 0.24 -12.78 -9.15
CA THR A 130 1.30 -12.13 -8.37
C THR A 130 0.92 -11.98 -6.90
N GLY A 131 -0.29 -11.48 -6.61
CA GLY A 131 -0.77 -11.31 -5.26
C GLY A 131 -0.89 -12.64 -4.50
N LEU A 132 -1.37 -13.69 -5.18
CA LEU A 132 -1.45 -15.04 -4.58
C LEU A 132 -0.08 -15.62 -4.25
N GLU A 133 0.89 -15.54 -5.16
CA GLU A 133 2.25 -16.03 -4.95
C GLU A 133 2.98 -15.23 -3.85
N CYS A 134 2.89 -13.89 -3.88
CA CYS A 134 3.52 -13.03 -2.90
C CYS A 134 2.91 -13.17 -1.51
N SER A 135 1.57 -13.26 -1.40
CA SER A 135 0.92 -13.46 -0.11
C SER A 135 1.27 -14.81 0.53
N GLU A 136 1.41 -15.87 -0.26
CA GLU A 136 1.86 -17.16 0.25
C GLU A 136 3.33 -17.14 0.69
N LYS A 137 4.21 -16.54 -0.12
CA LYS A 137 5.62 -16.34 0.24
C LYS A 137 5.75 -15.58 1.58
N HIS A 138 5.01 -14.49 1.74
CA HIS A 138 5.05 -13.71 2.97
C HIS A 138 4.41 -14.44 4.15
N ARG A 139 3.36 -15.24 3.94
CA ARG A 139 2.79 -16.09 4.98
C ARG A 139 3.83 -17.07 5.55
N VAL A 140 4.61 -17.70 4.67
CA VAL A 140 5.70 -18.60 5.09
C VAL A 140 6.80 -17.82 5.80
N GLN A 141 7.25 -16.70 5.24
CA GLN A 141 8.28 -15.84 5.83
C GLN A 141 7.90 -15.36 7.25
N LEU A 142 6.62 -15.07 7.47
CA LEU A 142 6.12 -14.48 8.71
C LEU A 142 5.42 -15.48 9.63
N SER A 143 5.58 -16.78 9.36
CA SER A 143 4.89 -17.85 10.11
C SER A 143 5.20 -17.84 11.61
N GLU A 144 6.43 -17.50 12.00
CA GLU A 144 6.84 -17.38 13.41
C GLU A 144 6.06 -16.29 14.18
N TYR A 145 5.51 -15.30 13.47
CA TYR A 145 4.71 -14.22 14.06
C TYR A 145 3.20 -14.51 14.08
N GLY A 146 2.77 -15.70 13.67
CA GLY A 146 1.36 -16.08 13.61
C GLY A 146 0.54 -15.30 12.57
N VAL A 147 1.20 -14.70 11.57
CA VAL A 147 0.53 -13.97 10.49
C VAL A 147 -0.27 -14.94 9.64
N LYS A 148 -1.55 -14.63 9.44
CA LYS A 148 -2.49 -15.41 8.63
C LYS A 148 -2.61 -14.81 7.22
N ARG A 149 -3.24 -15.56 6.33
CA ARG A 149 -3.58 -15.12 4.97
C ARG A 149 -5.06 -15.26 4.75
N LEU A 150 -5.67 -14.24 4.14
CA LEU A 150 -7.04 -14.26 3.62
C LEU A 150 -6.97 -14.02 2.11
N VAL A 151 -7.71 -14.81 1.35
CA VAL A 151 -7.91 -14.65 -0.10
C VAL A 151 -9.37 -14.32 -0.32
N LEU A 152 -9.65 -13.20 -0.98
CA LEU A 152 -11.01 -12.80 -1.33
C LEU A 152 -11.59 -13.73 -2.40
N PRO A 153 -12.91 -13.94 -2.43
CA PRO A 153 -13.57 -14.75 -3.44
C PRO A 153 -13.75 -13.96 -4.75
N LEU A 154 -12.64 -13.48 -5.32
CA LEU A 154 -12.61 -12.72 -6.57
C LEU A 154 -11.88 -13.53 -7.65
N PRO A 155 -12.26 -13.35 -8.94
CA PRO A 155 -11.70 -14.15 -10.04
C PRO A 155 -10.23 -13.82 -10.37
N GLY A 156 -9.65 -12.75 -9.81
CA GLY A 156 -8.26 -12.34 -10.07
C GLY A 156 -8.04 -11.68 -11.43
N THR A 157 -9.10 -11.15 -12.05
CA THR A 157 -9.03 -10.41 -13.30
C THR A 157 -8.51 -8.98 -13.08
N LYS A 158 -8.21 -8.24 -14.15
CA LYS A 158 -7.72 -6.86 -14.05
C LYS A 158 -8.69 -5.91 -13.32
N SER A 159 -9.99 -6.19 -13.37
CA SER A 159 -11.07 -5.36 -12.80
C SER A 159 -11.65 -5.92 -11.49
N GLU A 160 -11.33 -7.15 -11.12
CA GLU A 160 -11.93 -7.84 -9.96
C GLU A 160 -10.87 -8.67 -9.26
N LYS A 161 -10.01 -8.03 -8.49
CA LYS A 161 -8.89 -8.69 -7.84
C LYS A 161 -8.49 -8.16 -6.48
N ASP A 162 -8.85 -6.93 -6.15
CA ASP A 162 -8.39 -6.27 -4.93
C ASP A 162 -9.54 -5.96 -3.96
N VAL A 163 -9.17 -5.49 -2.77
CA VAL A 163 -10.11 -5.11 -1.71
C VAL A 163 -11.11 -4.06 -2.18
N THR A 164 -10.64 -3.10 -2.99
CA THR A 164 -11.51 -2.03 -3.51
C THR A 164 -12.56 -2.59 -4.46
N ASP A 165 -12.18 -3.55 -5.29
CA ASP A 165 -13.12 -4.23 -6.20
C ASP A 165 -14.15 -5.06 -5.42
N TYR A 166 -13.72 -5.73 -4.35
CA TYR A 166 -14.61 -6.50 -3.46
C TYR A 166 -15.71 -5.61 -2.86
N PHE A 167 -15.36 -4.46 -2.30
CA PHE A 167 -16.35 -3.55 -1.71
C PHE A 167 -17.20 -2.80 -2.73
N LYS A 168 -16.80 -2.74 -4.00
CA LYS A 168 -17.64 -2.19 -5.08
C LYS A 168 -18.71 -3.17 -5.54
N ALA A 169 -18.44 -4.47 -5.43
CA ALA A 169 -19.34 -5.52 -5.91
C ALA A 169 -20.49 -5.83 -4.93
N GLY A 170 -20.44 -5.36 -3.69
CA GLY A 170 -21.51 -5.60 -2.75
C GLY A 170 -21.31 -5.33 -1.34
#